data_f710cd981bbf987419c1e599ff272d3f
#
_entry.id   f710cd981bbf987419c1e599ff272d3f
#
_cell.length_a   1.000
_cell.length_b   1.000
_cell.length_c   1.000
_cell.angle_alpha   90.00
_cell.angle_beta   90.00
_cell.angle_gamma   90.00
#
_symmetry.space_group_name_H-M   'P 1'
#
loop_
_entity.id
_entity.type
_entity.pdbx_description
1 polymer ?
#
loop_
_entity_poly.entity_id
_entity_poly.type
_entity_poly.pdbx_seq_one_letter_code
_entity_poly.pdbx_strand_id
1 'polypeptide(L)'
;MKNIIRILFCSVLLVWATNIKADVQFGVGGQMGFVNTDGTETEGTAADTSDRSKSIEEFFVGADIFIENVFGNGFTVGVSYIPFDIEMGSGDRLDVDGSDAAENDNGTRTAAADLTDFYTIYGNVPIGSNGVYGLVGYHFATVAPSVSLNNSTYGNVDVNGYQIGLGKRDGNAKIELAYSDFEDIGISATGGNTNSVSADADALQLRVSFGF
;
A
#
# COMPACT_ATOMS: atom_id res chain seq x y z
N MET A 1 4.85 6.52 -20.94
CA MET A 1 4.14 7.73 -20.51
C MET A 1 4.20 7.92 -18.98
N LYS A 2 4.10 6.86 -18.15
CA LYS A 2 4.16 6.95 -16.66
C LYS A 2 5.43 7.68 -16.14
N ASN A 3 6.59 7.45 -16.72
CA ASN A 3 7.85 8.08 -16.27
C ASN A 3 7.95 9.58 -16.58
N ILE A 4 7.29 10.05 -17.63
CA ILE A 4 7.29 11.47 -18.01
C ILE A 4 6.44 12.27 -17.02
N ILE A 5 5.32 11.73 -16.58
CA ILE A 5 4.43 12.36 -15.58
C ILE A 5 5.15 12.46 -14.24
N ARG A 6 5.88 11.41 -13.83
CA ARG A 6 6.69 11.41 -12.59
C ARG A 6 7.78 12.49 -12.62
N ILE A 7 8.50 12.61 -13.72
CA ILE A 7 9.55 13.63 -13.91
C ILE A 7 8.94 15.04 -13.95
N LEU A 8 7.79 15.21 -14.61
CA LEU A 8 7.11 16.51 -14.68
C LEU A 8 6.59 16.95 -13.31
N PHE A 9 6.04 16.03 -12.53
CA PHE A 9 5.55 16.33 -11.18
C PHE A 9 6.69 16.73 -10.24
N CYS A 10 7.83 16.01 -10.27
CA CYS A 10 9.03 16.38 -9.51
C CYS A 10 9.63 17.71 -9.96
N SER A 11 9.61 18.01 -11.25
CA SER A 11 10.16 19.27 -11.77
C SER A 11 9.28 20.49 -11.44
N VAL A 12 7.97 20.36 -11.44
CA VAL A 12 7.04 21.40 -11.02
C VAL A 12 7.21 21.73 -9.53
N LEU A 13 7.40 20.71 -8.67
CA LEU A 13 7.65 20.92 -7.25
C LEU A 13 8.98 21.65 -6.99
N LEU A 14 10.02 21.37 -7.78
CA LEU A 14 11.32 22.02 -7.65
C LEU A 14 11.30 23.51 -8.09
N VAL A 15 10.53 23.88 -9.10
CA VAL A 15 10.45 25.27 -9.60
C VAL A 15 9.69 26.18 -8.64
N TRP A 16 8.73 25.67 -7.87
CA TRP A 16 7.99 26.46 -6.87
C TRP A 16 8.79 26.70 -5.59
N ALA A 17 9.85 25.91 -5.34
CA ALA A 17 10.64 25.99 -4.11
C ALA A 17 11.63 27.17 -4.08
N THR A 18 11.88 27.87 -5.17
CA THR A 18 13.01 28.83 -5.26
C THR A 18 12.79 30.20 -4.63
N ASN A 19 11.55 30.54 -4.20
CA ASN A 19 11.24 31.87 -3.66
C ASN A 19 10.45 31.89 -2.35
N ILE A 20 10.20 30.76 -1.71
CA ILE A 20 9.42 30.66 -0.47
C ILE A 20 10.36 30.12 0.62
N LYS A 21 10.46 30.83 1.76
CA LYS A 21 11.13 30.26 2.93
C LYS A 21 10.43 28.96 3.30
N ALA A 22 11.15 27.88 3.20
CA ALA A 22 10.68 26.56 3.55
C ALA A 22 11.62 25.98 4.60
N ASP A 23 11.06 25.38 5.63
CA ASP A 23 11.80 24.67 6.65
C ASP A 23 11.77 23.17 6.32
N VAL A 24 12.94 22.59 6.15
CA VAL A 24 13.08 21.14 5.96
C VAL A 24 13.01 20.48 7.33
N GLN A 25 12.08 19.54 7.49
CA GLN A 25 11.92 18.75 8.70
C GLN A 25 12.13 17.28 8.38
N PHE A 26 12.85 16.59 9.25
CA PHE A 26 12.93 15.15 9.32
C PHE A 26 12.04 14.68 10.46
N GLY A 27 11.53 13.47 10.39
CA GLY A 27 10.74 12.99 11.50
C GLY A 27 10.46 11.50 11.44
N VAL A 28 9.75 11.08 12.47
CA VAL A 28 9.29 9.70 12.64
C VAL A 28 7.79 9.71 12.92
N GLY A 29 7.10 8.68 12.46
CA GLY A 29 5.69 8.47 12.71
C GLY A 29 5.41 7.06 13.20
N GLY A 30 4.34 6.92 14.00
CA GLY A 30 3.69 5.65 14.27
C GLY A 30 2.31 5.67 13.65
N GLN A 31 1.89 4.58 13.08
CA GLN A 31 0.58 4.44 12.46
C GLN A 31 -0.08 3.13 12.82
N MET A 32 -1.39 3.12 12.83
CA MET A 32 -2.21 1.94 13.00
C MET A 32 -3.48 2.08 12.17
N GLY A 33 -4.04 0.96 11.76
CA GLY A 33 -5.24 1.00 10.95
C GLY A 33 -5.74 -0.38 10.56
N PHE A 34 -6.69 -0.37 9.66
CA PHE A 34 -7.24 -1.58 9.05
C PHE A 34 -6.98 -1.52 7.56
N VAL A 35 -6.55 -2.64 7.01
CA VAL A 35 -6.48 -2.87 5.57
C VAL A 35 -7.55 -3.90 5.20
N ASN A 36 -8.36 -3.59 4.21
CA ASN A 36 -9.31 -4.52 3.61
C ASN A 36 -8.72 -4.99 2.29
N THR A 37 -8.79 -6.28 2.04
CA THR A 37 -8.34 -6.88 0.78
C THR A 37 -9.41 -7.82 0.26
N ASP A 38 -9.92 -7.55 -0.93
CA ASP A 38 -10.86 -8.37 -1.67
C ASP A 38 -10.13 -9.08 -2.79
N GLY A 39 -9.87 -10.38 -2.62
CA GLY A 39 -9.10 -11.18 -3.56
C GLY A 39 -9.95 -12.22 -4.28
N THR A 40 -9.66 -12.44 -5.56
CA THR A 40 -10.23 -13.50 -6.38
C THR A 40 -9.11 -14.27 -7.06
N GLU A 41 -9.06 -15.58 -6.81
CA GLU A 41 -8.22 -16.52 -7.54
C GLU A 41 -9.03 -17.14 -8.67
N THR A 42 -8.49 -17.09 -9.88
CA THR A 42 -9.04 -17.79 -11.05
C THR A 42 -8.11 -18.94 -11.41
N GLU A 43 -8.63 -20.16 -11.40
CA GLU A 43 -7.88 -21.36 -11.77
C GLU A 43 -7.80 -21.48 -13.31
N GLY A 44 -6.59 -21.68 -13.83
CA GLY A 44 -6.30 -21.57 -15.25
C GLY A 44 -6.37 -22.83 -16.09
N THR A 45 -6.85 -23.96 -15.58
CA THR A 45 -7.03 -25.17 -16.37
C THR A 45 -8.41 -25.22 -17.01
N ALA A 46 -8.46 -25.40 -18.34
CA ALA A 46 -9.66 -25.28 -19.18
C ALA A 46 -10.81 -26.24 -18.87
N ALA A 47 -10.67 -27.15 -17.92
CA ALA A 47 -11.68 -28.12 -17.54
C ALA A 47 -12.46 -27.79 -16.27
N ASP A 48 -11.90 -26.92 -15.41
CA ASP A 48 -12.48 -26.63 -14.10
C ASP A 48 -12.11 -25.20 -13.68
N THR A 49 -12.70 -24.20 -14.34
CA THR A 49 -12.54 -22.81 -13.95
C THR A 49 -13.45 -22.51 -12.76
N SER A 50 -12.93 -22.62 -11.56
CA SER A 50 -13.61 -22.16 -10.36
C SER A 50 -12.97 -20.87 -9.87
N ASP A 51 -13.71 -19.77 -9.89
CA ASP A 51 -13.31 -18.54 -9.24
C ASP A 51 -13.53 -18.68 -7.73
N ARG A 52 -12.51 -18.32 -6.95
CA ARG A 52 -12.58 -18.32 -5.48
C ARG A 52 -12.31 -16.91 -4.97
N SER A 53 -13.29 -16.32 -4.35
CA SER A 53 -13.19 -14.98 -3.78
C SER A 53 -13.12 -15.03 -2.26
N LYS A 54 -12.31 -14.15 -1.68
CA LYS A 54 -12.17 -13.98 -0.23
C LYS A 54 -11.94 -12.52 0.10
N SER A 55 -12.68 -12.02 1.10
CA SER A 55 -12.43 -10.73 1.73
C SER A 55 -11.71 -10.93 3.07
N ILE A 56 -10.70 -10.14 3.31
CA ILE A 56 -9.89 -10.14 4.53
C ILE A 56 -9.81 -8.72 5.06
N GLU A 57 -10.07 -8.53 6.35
CA GLU A 57 -9.77 -7.31 7.07
C GLU A 57 -8.65 -7.59 8.07
N GLU A 58 -7.55 -6.86 7.97
CA GLU A 58 -6.38 -7.04 8.83
C GLU A 58 -6.06 -5.74 9.57
N PHE A 59 -5.74 -5.85 10.86
CA PHE A 59 -5.27 -4.73 11.67
C PHE A 59 -3.76 -4.64 11.58
N PHE A 60 -3.24 -3.48 11.21
CA PHE A 60 -1.80 -3.26 11.17
C PHE A 60 -1.33 -2.17 12.13
N VAL A 61 -0.08 -2.30 12.55
CA VAL A 61 0.68 -1.27 13.26
C VAL A 61 2.01 -1.11 12.54
N GLY A 62 2.41 0.13 12.31
CA GLY A 62 3.64 0.43 11.61
C GLY A 62 4.31 1.69 12.12
N ALA A 63 5.52 1.91 11.65
CA ALA A 63 6.25 3.14 11.87
C ALA A 63 6.85 3.61 10.55
N ASP A 64 6.96 4.91 10.37
CA ASP A 64 7.56 5.53 9.21
C ASP A 64 8.62 6.55 9.58
N ILE A 65 9.51 6.79 8.66
CA ILE A 65 10.40 7.95 8.65
C ILE A 65 9.97 8.88 7.53
N PHE A 66 10.10 10.18 7.74
CA PHE A 66 9.72 11.14 6.72
C PHE A 66 10.68 12.33 6.63
N ILE A 67 10.67 12.93 5.47
CA ILE A 67 11.26 14.25 5.21
C ILE A 67 10.19 15.11 4.57
N GLU A 68 10.05 16.35 5.05
CA GLU A 68 9.08 17.29 4.50
C GLU A 68 9.60 18.71 4.45
N ASN A 69 9.08 19.48 3.52
CA ASN A 69 9.26 20.90 3.38
C ASN A 69 7.99 21.61 3.86
N VAL A 70 8.12 22.42 4.89
CA VAL A 70 7.02 23.23 5.45
C VAL A 70 7.19 24.66 4.96
N PHE A 71 6.25 25.13 4.15
CA PHE A 71 6.25 26.49 3.60
C PHE A 71 5.61 27.47 4.58
N GLY A 72 6.00 28.75 4.50
CA GLY A 72 5.55 29.79 5.43
C GLY A 72 4.04 30.04 5.45
N ASN A 73 3.30 29.56 4.46
CA ASN A 73 1.83 29.56 4.41
C ASN A 73 1.20 28.30 5.05
N GLY A 74 2.02 27.40 5.61
CA GLY A 74 1.59 26.14 6.21
C GLY A 74 1.39 24.98 5.22
N PHE A 75 1.52 25.22 3.90
CA PHE A 75 1.55 24.14 2.92
C PHE A 75 2.77 23.27 3.16
N THR A 76 2.63 21.95 2.98
CA THR A 76 3.72 21.01 3.19
C THR A 76 3.79 20.03 2.02
N VAL A 77 5.00 19.66 1.62
CA VAL A 77 5.26 18.56 0.70
C VAL A 77 6.30 17.66 1.32
N GLY A 78 6.06 16.37 1.31
CA GLY A 78 6.96 15.41 1.93
C GLY A 78 6.97 14.06 1.26
N VAL A 79 7.92 13.26 1.72
CA VAL A 79 8.04 11.83 1.40
C VAL A 79 8.15 11.08 2.71
N SER A 80 7.41 10.00 2.85
CA SER A 80 7.56 9.05 3.95
C SER A 80 7.92 7.67 3.42
N TYR A 81 8.58 6.89 4.25
CA TYR A 81 8.98 5.51 3.98
C TYR A 81 8.69 4.66 5.21
N ILE A 82 8.06 3.52 4.99
CA ILE A 82 7.81 2.50 6.00
C ILE A 82 8.89 1.42 5.84
N PRO A 83 9.83 1.29 6.80
CA PRO A 83 10.95 0.34 6.67
C PRO A 83 10.62 -1.09 7.12
N PHE A 84 9.35 -1.41 7.25
CA PHE A 84 8.85 -2.71 7.69
C PHE A 84 7.80 -3.22 6.72
N ASP A 85 7.75 -4.55 6.57
CA ASP A 85 6.70 -5.19 5.80
C ASP A 85 5.37 -5.07 6.55
N ILE A 86 4.30 -4.78 5.82
CA ILE A 86 2.93 -4.70 6.33
C ILE A 86 2.18 -5.92 5.82
N GLU A 87 1.72 -6.78 6.72
CA GLU A 87 0.88 -7.91 6.36
C GLU A 87 -0.46 -7.40 5.80
N MET A 88 -0.80 -7.82 4.58
CA MET A 88 -2.08 -7.51 3.94
C MET A 88 -3.16 -8.53 4.30
N GLY A 89 -2.74 -9.69 4.79
CA GLY A 89 -3.56 -10.78 5.23
C GLY A 89 -2.98 -12.13 4.91
N SER A 90 -3.50 -13.12 5.60
CA SER A 90 -3.14 -14.52 5.41
C SER A 90 -4.36 -15.42 5.45
N GLY A 91 -4.24 -16.60 4.86
CA GLY A 91 -5.31 -17.57 4.88
C GLY A 91 -4.85 -18.97 4.54
N ASP A 92 -5.53 -19.92 5.19
CA ASP A 92 -5.32 -21.33 4.94
C ASP A 92 -6.56 -21.93 4.30
N ARG A 93 -6.35 -22.88 3.43
CA ARG A 93 -7.42 -23.77 2.92
C ARG A 93 -6.97 -25.22 2.96
N LEU A 94 -7.90 -26.11 3.17
CA LEU A 94 -7.68 -27.55 3.00
C LEU A 94 -8.14 -27.95 1.60
N ASP A 95 -7.22 -28.32 0.74
CA ASP A 95 -7.54 -28.93 -0.53
C ASP A 95 -7.69 -30.44 -0.32
N VAL A 96 -8.86 -30.96 -0.69
CA VAL A 96 -9.18 -32.39 -0.67
C VAL A 96 -9.39 -32.78 -2.11
N ASP A 97 -8.45 -33.52 -2.64
CA ASP A 97 -8.50 -34.02 -4.01
C ASP A 97 -9.69 -34.96 -4.23
N GLY A 98 -10.50 -34.63 -5.19
CA GLY A 98 -11.75 -35.36 -5.50
C GLY A 98 -11.65 -36.20 -6.72
N SER A 99 -10.65 -36.73 -7.26
CA SER A 99 -10.71 -37.74 -8.33
C SER A 99 -9.68 -37.70 -9.47
N ASP A 100 -8.85 -36.65 -9.59
CA ASP A 100 -7.82 -36.68 -10.63
C ASP A 100 -6.45 -37.03 -10.03
N ALA A 101 -6.05 -38.29 -10.29
CA ALA A 101 -4.80 -38.88 -9.78
C ALA A 101 -3.51 -38.24 -10.37
N ALA A 102 -3.63 -37.18 -11.15
CA ALA A 102 -2.49 -36.50 -11.76
C ALA A 102 -1.97 -35.33 -10.94
N GLU A 103 -2.78 -34.75 -10.08
CA GLU A 103 -2.40 -33.63 -9.21
C GLU A 103 -2.58 -34.06 -7.75
N ASN A 104 -1.47 -34.32 -7.07
CA ASN A 104 -1.49 -34.69 -5.65
C ASN A 104 -1.68 -33.41 -4.80
N ASP A 105 -2.88 -32.85 -4.84
CA ASP A 105 -3.22 -31.56 -4.22
C ASP A 105 -3.78 -31.65 -2.80
N ASN A 106 -3.72 -32.83 -2.19
CA ASN A 106 -4.15 -33.01 -0.81
C ASN A 106 -3.23 -32.27 0.16
N GLY A 107 -3.81 -31.41 0.98
CA GLY A 107 -3.09 -30.75 2.08
C GLY A 107 -3.57 -29.34 2.39
N THR A 108 -3.04 -28.79 3.46
CA THR A 108 -3.28 -27.38 3.81
C THR A 108 -2.45 -26.50 2.90
N ARG A 109 -3.11 -25.55 2.26
CA ARG A 109 -2.49 -24.50 1.45
C ARG A 109 -2.53 -23.20 2.22
N THR A 110 -1.40 -22.51 2.28
CA THR A 110 -1.31 -21.21 2.91
C THR A 110 -1.04 -20.15 1.85
N ALA A 111 -1.73 -19.02 1.95
CA ALA A 111 -1.47 -17.86 1.14
C ALA A 111 -1.40 -16.64 2.06
N ALA A 112 -0.35 -15.85 1.90
CA ALA A 112 -0.16 -14.58 2.57
C ALA A 112 0.39 -13.56 1.58
N ALA A 113 0.22 -12.29 1.86
CA ALA A 113 0.83 -11.22 1.10
C ALA A 113 1.27 -10.10 2.02
N ASP A 114 2.45 -9.57 1.77
CA ASP A 114 3.03 -8.44 2.48
C ASP A 114 3.18 -7.25 1.52
N LEU A 115 2.94 -6.03 2.02
CA LEU A 115 3.36 -4.80 1.39
C LEU A 115 4.78 -4.47 1.83
N THR A 116 5.69 -4.40 0.88
CA THR A 116 7.09 -4.08 1.08
C THR A 116 7.46 -2.79 0.32
N ASP A 117 8.61 -2.21 0.60
CA ASP A 117 9.11 -1.00 -0.09
C ASP A 117 8.08 0.14 -0.17
N PHE A 118 7.38 0.41 0.93
CA PHE A 118 6.26 1.34 0.96
C PHE A 118 6.72 2.79 1.09
N TYR A 119 6.47 3.57 0.05
CA TYR A 119 6.75 5.01 0.00
C TYR A 119 5.47 5.80 -0.24
N THR A 120 5.39 6.99 0.38
CA THR A 120 4.31 7.95 0.11
C THR A 120 4.90 9.31 -0.21
N ILE A 121 4.52 9.87 -1.35
CA ILE A 121 4.71 11.29 -1.63
C ILE A 121 3.41 11.99 -1.22
N TYR A 122 3.49 12.98 -0.36
CA TYR A 122 2.29 13.63 0.17
C TYR A 122 2.36 15.16 0.16
N GLY A 123 1.19 15.76 0.21
CA GLY A 123 1.01 17.19 0.38
C GLY A 123 -0.05 17.48 1.44
N ASN A 124 0.23 18.47 2.30
CA ASN A 124 -0.72 18.96 3.30
C ASN A 124 -1.15 20.37 2.94
N VAL A 125 -2.45 20.58 2.80
CA VAL A 125 -3.07 21.85 2.46
C VAL A 125 -3.73 22.45 3.70
N PRO A 126 -3.27 23.58 4.23
CA PRO A 126 -3.85 24.19 5.43
C PRO A 126 -5.34 24.52 5.26
N ILE A 127 -6.11 24.26 6.30
CA ILE A 127 -7.54 24.58 6.38
C ILE A 127 -7.72 25.57 7.55
N GLY A 128 -7.77 26.85 7.24
CA GLY A 128 -7.85 27.91 8.27
C GLY A 128 -6.50 28.13 8.98
N SER A 129 -6.56 28.64 10.21
CA SER A 129 -5.37 29.09 10.98
C SER A 129 -5.05 28.20 12.20
N ASN A 130 -5.79 27.13 12.42
CA ASN A 130 -5.72 26.34 13.68
C ASN A 130 -4.86 25.08 13.56
N GLY A 131 -3.97 25.03 12.57
CA GLY A 131 -3.11 23.86 12.30
C GLY A 131 -3.82 22.67 11.68
N VAL A 132 -5.10 22.79 11.33
CA VAL A 132 -5.85 21.76 10.59
C VAL A 132 -5.48 21.81 9.12
N TYR A 133 -5.36 20.65 8.47
CA TYR A 133 -5.03 20.54 7.05
C TYR A 133 -5.71 19.33 6.39
N GLY A 134 -5.93 19.45 5.09
CA GLY A 134 -6.23 18.33 4.23
C GLY A 134 -4.94 17.65 3.80
N LEU A 135 -4.94 16.32 3.79
CA LEU A 135 -3.84 15.48 3.33
C LEU A 135 -4.21 14.86 2.00
N VAL A 136 -3.28 14.89 1.06
CA VAL A 136 -3.33 14.10 -0.18
C VAL A 136 -1.99 13.41 -0.36
N GLY A 137 -1.99 12.16 -0.82
CA GLY A 137 -0.78 11.39 -1.03
C GLY A 137 -0.89 10.43 -2.20
N TYR A 138 0.27 9.95 -2.63
CA TYR A 138 0.38 8.89 -3.62
C TYR A 138 1.38 7.85 -3.10
N HIS A 139 0.95 6.60 -3.08
CA HIS A 139 1.70 5.46 -2.59
C HIS A 139 2.40 4.72 -3.72
N PHE A 140 3.57 4.19 -3.39
CA PHE A 140 4.30 3.20 -4.16
C PHE A 140 4.65 2.08 -3.20
N ALA A 141 4.34 0.86 -3.57
CA ALA A 141 4.68 -0.32 -2.78
C ALA A 141 4.90 -1.52 -3.68
N THR A 142 5.43 -2.57 -3.11
CA THR A 142 5.54 -3.88 -3.76
C THR A 142 4.74 -4.88 -2.95
N VAL A 143 3.84 -5.61 -3.60
CA VAL A 143 3.17 -6.77 -3.01
C VAL A 143 4.06 -7.98 -3.18
N ALA A 144 4.43 -8.60 -2.07
CA ALA A 144 5.24 -9.81 -2.01
C ALA A 144 4.37 -11.00 -1.55
N PRO A 145 3.82 -11.80 -2.48
CA PRO A 145 3.01 -12.95 -2.11
C PRO A 145 3.88 -14.09 -1.60
N SER A 146 3.41 -14.76 -0.55
CA SER A 146 3.96 -15.99 -0.01
C SER A 146 2.90 -17.08 -0.07
N VAL A 147 3.08 -18.04 -0.98
CA VAL A 147 2.07 -19.06 -1.25
C VAL A 147 2.69 -20.44 -1.23
N SER A 148 2.12 -21.36 -0.45
CA SER A 148 2.53 -22.76 -0.41
C SER A 148 1.63 -23.62 -1.33
N LEU A 149 1.72 -23.40 -2.64
CA LEU A 149 1.04 -24.21 -3.64
C LEU A 149 2.04 -25.11 -4.38
N ASN A 150 1.62 -26.37 -4.67
CA ASN A 150 2.41 -27.22 -5.56
C ASN A 150 2.32 -26.63 -6.98
N ASN A 151 3.48 -26.45 -7.61
CA ASN A 151 3.62 -26.02 -9.01
C ASN A 151 3.15 -24.58 -9.34
N SER A 152 2.81 -23.75 -8.36
CA SER A 152 2.52 -22.34 -8.58
C SER A 152 3.50 -21.47 -7.82
N THR A 153 4.14 -20.56 -8.52
CA THR A 153 4.99 -19.52 -7.94
C THR A 153 4.48 -18.17 -8.39
N TYR A 154 4.25 -17.28 -7.45
CA TYR A 154 3.84 -15.91 -7.72
C TYR A 154 5.01 -14.97 -7.50
N GLY A 155 5.24 -14.07 -8.44
CA GLY A 155 6.27 -13.05 -8.32
C GLY A 155 5.74 -11.81 -7.60
N ASN A 156 6.67 -10.98 -7.12
CA ASN A 156 6.33 -9.68 -6.59
C ASN A 156 5.72 -8.78 -7.67
N VAL A 157 4.80 -7.90 -7.28
CA VAL A 157 4.18 -6.94 -8.18
C VAL A 157 4.19 -5.54 -7.56
N ASP A 158 4.56 -4.54 -8.38
CA ASP A 158 4.49 -3.14 -7.96
C ASP A 158 3.03 -2.67 -7.98
N VAL A 159 2.61 -2.02 -6.90
CA VAL A 159 1.30 -1.44 -6.73
C VAL A 159 1.41 0.04 -6.40
N ASN A 160 0.46 0.81 -6.89
CA ASN A 160 0.35 2.21 -6.55
C ASN A 160 -1.01 2.46 -5.89
N GLY A 161 -1.11 3.58 -5.17
CA GLY A 161 -2.36 3.98 -4.54
C GLY A 161 -2.38 5.46 -4.26
N TYR A 162 -3.52 5.96 -3.86
CA TYR A 162 -3.66 7.34 -3.42
C TYR A 162 -4.26 7.40 -2.02
N GLN A 163 -3.95 8.49 -1.35
CA GLN A 163 -4.37 8.75 0.01
C GLN A 163 -5.04 10.11 0.08
N ILE A 164 -6.13 10.16 0.82
CA ILE A 164 -6.77 11.41 1.24
C ILE A 164 -7.03 11.38 2.73
N GLY A 165 -6.96 12.53 3.38
CA GLY A 165 -7.18 12.57 4.81
C GLY A 165 -7.29 13.97 5.37
N LEU A 166 -7.37 14.00 6.69
CA LEU A 166 -7.37 15.20 7.49
C LEU A 166 -6.33 15.05 8.60
N GLY A 167 -5.64 16.13 8.89
CA GLY A 167 -4.68 16.16 9.97
C GLY A 167 -4.71 17.45 10.77
N LYS A 168 -4.04 17.41 11.90
CA LYS A 168 -3.77 18.57 12.73
C LYS A 168 -2.30 18.58 13.10
N ARG A 169 -1.67 19.74 12.91
CA ARG A 169 -0.31 20.03 13.35
C ARG A 169 -0.34 20.96 14.55
N ASP A 170 0.46 20.65 15.56
CA ASP A 170 0.76 21.52 16.69
C ASP A 170 2.26 21.51 16.94
N GLY A 171 2.93 22.60 16.55
CA GLY A 171 4.38 22.64 16.51
C GLY A 171 4.95 21.55 15.59
N ASN A 172 5.77 20.69 16.16
CA ASN A 172 6.41 19.57 15.46
C ASN A 172 5.59 18.26 15.47
N ALA A 173 4.50 18.22 16.25
CA ALA A 173 3.64 17.04 16.33
C ALA A 173 2.50 17.12 15.30
N LYS A 174 2.15 15.97 14.72
CA LYS A 174 1.02 15.81 13.81
C LYS A 174 0.18 14.59 14.22
N ILE A 175 -1.13 14.71 14.04
CA ILE A 175 -2.06 13.59 14.07
C ILE A 175 -2.87 13.61 12.78
N GLU A 176 -3.00 12.48 12.11
CA GLU A 176 -3.59 12.34 10.79
C GLU A 176 -4.53 11.15 10.76
N LEU A 177 -5.71 11.34 10.19
CA LEU A 177 -6.63 10.26 9.83
C LEU A 177 -6.72 10.24 8.30
N ALA A 178 -6.41 9.12 7.69
CA ALA A 178 -6.33 9.00 6.25
C ALA A 178 -6.96 7.71 5.74
N TYR A 179 -7.54 7.79 4.56
CA TYR A 179 -8.00 6.67 3.76
C TYR A 179 -7.09 6.54 2.55
N SER A 180 -6.69 5.31 2.27
CA SER A 180 -5.86 4.94 1.12
C SER A 180 -6.61 3.93 0.27
N ASP A 181 -6.44 4.04 -1.04
CA ASP A 181 -7.01 3.16 -2.03
C ASP A 181 -5.91 2.79 -3.04
N PHE A 182 -5.74 1.49 -3.28
CA PHE A 182 -4.68 0.95 -4.12
C PHE A 182 -5.24 0.56 -5.49
N GLU A 183 -4.42 0.67 -6.53
CA GLU A 183 -4.75 0.17 -7.88
C GLU A 183 -4.92 -1.37 -7.82
N ASP A 184 -5.76 -1.92 -8.71
CA ASP A 184 -5.99 -3.35 -8.83
C ASP A 184 -4.68 -4.14 -8.90
N ILE A 185 -4.54 -5.13 -8.04
CA ILE A 185 -3.38 -6.02 -7.95
C ILE A 185 -3.66 -7.23 -8.82
N GLY A 186 -2.88 -7.42 -9.87
CA GLY A 186 -2.99 -8.57 -10.76
C GLY A 186 -1.72 -9.41 -10.75
N ILE A 187 -1.80 -10.68 -10.34
CA ILE A 187 -0.65 -11.58 -10.26
C ILE A 187 -0.98 -12.87 -11.01
N SER A 188 -0.08 -13.29 -11.90
CA SER A 188 -0.20 -14.58 -12.60
C SER A 188 0.86 -15.54 -12.11
N ALA A 189 0.48 -16.80 -11.92
CA ALA A 189 1.41 -17.85 -11.57
C ALA A 189 2.43 -18.08 -12.69
N THR A 190 3.67 -18.30 -12.28
CA THR A 190 4.75 -18.79 -13.14
C THR A 190 5.03 -20.24 -12.72
N GLY A 191 4.90 -21.19 -13.65
CA GLY A 191 5.09 -22.62 -13.35
C GLY A 191 4.11 -23.49 -14.13
N GLY A 192 3.79 -24.66 -13.60
CA GLY A 192 2.89 -25.63 -14.27
C GLY A 192 1.43 -25.19 -14.33
N ASN A 193 1.00 -24.31 -13.44
CA ASN A 193 -0.39 -23.82 -13.37
C ASN A 193 -0.50 -22.42 -13.98
N THR A 194 -1.64 -22.11 -14.59
CA THR A 194 -1.97 -20.82 -15.18
C THR A 194 -2.90 -20.00 -14.30
N ASN A 195 -2.86 -20.21 -12.99
CA ASN A 195 -3.69 -19.50 -12.03
C ASN A 195 -3.34 -18.01 -11.99
N SER A 196 -4.34 -17.19 -11.81
CA SER A 196 -4.18 -15.75 -11.61
C SER A 196 -4.93 -15.29 -10.37
N VAL A 197 -4.38 -14.30 -9.68
CA VAL A 197 -5.01 -13.64 -8.55
C VAL A 197 -5.23 -12.20 -8.93
N SER A 198 -6.44 -11.69 -8.73
CA SER A 198 -6.71 -10.26 -8.73
C SER A 198 -7.19 -9.85 -7.34
N ALA A 199 -6.76 -8.68 -6.88
CA ALA A 199 -7.18 -8.16 -5.59
C ALA A 199 -7.32 -6.64 -5.64
N ASP A 200 -8.30 -6.15 -4.88
CA ASP A 200 -8.47 -4.75 -4.52
C ASP A 200 -8.07 -4.58 -3.06
N ALA A 201 -7.44 -3.47 -2.73
CA ALA A 201 -7.06 -3.17 -1.36
C ALA A 201 -7.32 -1.70 -1.00
N ASP A 202 -7.86 -1.49 0.17
CA ASP A 202 -8.02 -0.16 0.77
C ASP A 202 -7.62 -0.18 2.25
N ALA A 203 -7.30 1.00 2.80
CA ALA A 203 -6.92 1.12 4.19
C ALA A 203 -7.44 2.39 4.85
N LEU A 204 -7.86 2.27 6.11
CA LEU A 204 -8.13 3.40 6.99
C LEU A 204 -7.06 3.44 8.08
N GLN A 205 -6.34 4.55 8.21
CA GLN A 205 -5.22 4.66 9.15
C GLN A 205 -5.26 5.92 10.00
N LEU A 206 -4.81 5.78 11.24
CA LEU A 206 -4.47 6.85 12.15
C LEU A 206 -2.95 6.91 12.26
N ARG A 207 -2.36 8.09 12.04
CA ARG A 207 -0.92 8.33 12.17
C ARG A 207 -0.65 9.44 13.16
N VAL A 208 0.35 9.23 14.02
CA VAL A 208 0.90 10.25 14.91
C VAL A 208 2.37 10.39 14.57
N SER A 209 2.85 11.60 14.33
CA SER A 209 4.24 11.82 13.92
C SER A 209 4.84 13.05 14.58
N PHE A 210 6.17 13.06 14.64
CA PHE A 210 6.98 14.13 15.22
C PHE A 210 8.14 14.49 14.31
N GLY A 211 8.24 15.77 13.96
CA GLY A 211 9.32 16.36 13.18
C GLY A 211 10.38 17.03 14.07
N PHE A 212 11.62 17.12 13.60
CA PHE A 212 12.75 17.77 14.27
C PHE A 212 13.74 18.37 13.26
#